data_2a13a8083c6e5e7fd83d07e6d56a523a
#
_entry.id   2a13a8083c6e5e7fd83d07e6d56a523a
#
_cell.length_a   1.000
_cell.length_b   1.000
_cell.length_c   1.000
_cell.angle_alpha   90.00
_cell.angle_beta   90.00
_cell.angle_gamma   90.00
#
_symmetry.space_group_name_H-M   'P 1'
#
loop_
_entity.id
_entity.type
_entity.pdbx_description
1 polymer ?
#
loop_
_entity_poly.entity_id
_entity_poly.type
_entity_poly.pdbx_seq_one_letter_code
_entity_poly.pdbx_strand_id
1 'polypeptide(L)' 'AGPAGEGEEAQKLRDRTRRTIYEIASRECDILREILAKECRIETVSVNTNRQQYGLQQPEGFNVTGSMNFQITLK' A
#
# COMPACT_ATOMS: atom_id res chain seq x y z
N ALA A 1 -18.99 -21.33 -3.03
CA ALA A 1 -18.13 -20.24 -2.60
C ALA A 1 -16.69 -20.71 -2.62
N GLY A 2 -15.84 -19.94 -3.22
CA GLY A 2 -14.43 -20.25 -3.29
C GLY A 2 -13.71 -19.90 -1.98
N PRO A 3 -12.40 -20.17 -1.93
CA PRO A 3 -11.60 -19.79 -0.77
C PRO A 3 -11.71 -18.30 -0.50
N ALA A 4 -11.60 -17.94 0.75
CA ALA A 4 -11.78 -16.56 1.18
C ALA A 4 -10.82 -15.58 0.50
N GLY A 5 -9.64 -16.03 0.14
CA GLY A 5 -8.66 -15.16 -0.50
C GLY A 5 -8.92 -14.86 -1.97
N GLU A 6 -9.89 -15.54 -2.58
CA GLU A 6 -10.15 -15.41 -4.00
C GLU A 6 -11.52 -14.85 -4.32
N GLY A 7 -12.30 -14.53 -3.30
CA GLY A 7 -13.63 -14.00 -3.50
C GLY A 7 -13.63 -12.54 -3.84
N GLU A 8 -14.80 -12.07 -4.22
CA GLU A 8 -15.00 -10.69 -4.58
C GLU A 8 -14.73 -9.75 -3.39
N GLU A 9 -15.10 -10.19 -2.20
CA GLU A 9 -14.86 -9.38 -1.01
C GLU A 9 -13.38 -9.23 -0.70
N ALA A 10 -12.60 -10.30 -0.90
CA ALA A 10 -11.17 -10.22 -0.70
C ALA A 10 -10.53 -9.27 -1.70
N GLN A 11 -11.01 -9.28 -2.93
CA GLN A 11 -10.51 -8.37 -3.94
C GLN A 11 -10.84 -6.92 -3.60
N LYS A 12 -12.04 -6.66 -3.10
CA LYS A 12 -12.40 -5.31 -2.67
C LYS A 12 -11.54 -4.83 -1.53
N LEU A 13 -11.22 -5.71 -0.61
CA LEU A 13 -10.34 -5.36 0.51
C LEU A 13 -8.95 -5.01 0.02
N ARG A 14 -8.41 -5.81 -0.89
CA ARG A 14 -7.09 -5.51 -1.47
C ARG A 14 -7.09 -4.19 -2.21
N ASP A 15 -8.14 -3.92 -2.97
CA ASP A 15 -8.24 -2.67 -3.70
C ASP A 15 -8.31 -1.48 -2.77
N ARG A 16 -9.07 -1.61 -1.69
CA ARG A 16 -9.18 -0.54 -0.70
C ARG A 16 -7.84 -0.27 -0.04
N THR A 17 -7.12 -1.33 0.27
CA THR A 17 -5.80 -1.20 0.88
C THR A 17 -4.82 -0.52 -0.06
N ARG A 18 -4.86 -0.88 -1.34
CA ARG A 18 -4.00 -0.24 -2.34
C ARG A 18 -4.31 1.24 -2.47
N ARG A 19 -5.58 1.60 -2.46
CA ARG A 19 -5.96 3.01 -2.53
C ARG A 19 -5.43 3.79 -1.34
N THR A 20 -5.50 3.20 -0.16
CA THR A 20 -4.96 3.82 1.04
C THR A 20 -3.46 4.06 0.90
N ILE A 21 -2.73 3.09 0.37
CA ILE A 21 -1.30 3.24 0.16
C ILE A 21 -1.00 4.35 -0.83
N TYR A 22 -1.77 4.44 -1.91
CA TYR A 22 -1.57 5.51 -2.89
C TYR A 22 -1.87 6.88 -2.30
N GLU A 23 -2.87 6.97 -1.42
CA GLU A 23 -3.16 8.21 -0.72
C GLU A 23 -2.02 8.62 0.20
N ILE A 24 -1.44 7.66 0.89
CA ILE A 24 -0.28 7.91 1.75
C ILE A 24 0.88 8.43 0.91
N ALA A 25 1.14 7.81 -0.23
CA ALA A 25 2.21 8.25 -1.12
C ALA A 25 2.00 9.69 -1.58
N SER A 26 0.76 10.03 -1.91
CA SER A 26 0.45 11.39 -2.33
C SER A 26 0.71 12.40 -1.22
N ARG A 27 0.32 12.05 0.00
CA ARG A 27 0.56 12.93 1.15
C ARG A 27 2.03 13.09 1.46
N GLU A 28 2.81 12.04 1.27
CA GLU A 28 4.24 12.11 1.53
C GLU A 28 4.90 13.17 0.66
N CYS A 29 4.52 13.26 -0.60
CA CYS A 29 5.05 14.30 -1.46
C CYS A 29 4.68 15.69 -0.98
N ASP A 30 3.47 15.87 -0.48
CA ASP A 30 3.04 17.16 0.05
C ASP A 30 3.90 17.56 1.24
N ILE A 31 4.15 16.62 2.14
CA ILE A 31 4.98 16.87 3.32
C ILE A 31 6.41 17.19 2.92
N LEU A 32 6.94 16.44 1.98
CA LEU A 32 8.29 16.66 1.49
C LEU A 32 8.45 18.05 0.89
N ARG A 33 7.44 18.49 0.14
CA ARG A 33 7.49 19.84 -0.45
C ARG A 33 7.44 20.94 0.61
N GLU A 34 6.76 20.69 1.71
CA GLU A 34 6.72 21.67 2.79
C GLU A 34 8.06 21.83 3.49
N ILE A 35 8.78 20.74 3.67
CA ILE A 35 9.91 20.71 4.59
C ILE A 35 11.24 20.78 3.88
N LEU A 36 11.41 20.00 2.83
CA LEU A 36 12.75 19.81 2.32
C LEU A 36 12.86 19.80 0.79
N ALA A 37 11.77 19.55 0.09
CA ALA A 37 11.80 19.40 -1.35
C ALA A 37 11.22 20.63 -2.04
N LYS A 38 11.88 21.06 -3.09
CA LYS A 38 11.33 22.04 -4.00
C LYS A 38 10.30 21.39 -4.92
N GLU A 39 10.63 20.21 -5.38
CA GLU A 39 9.76 19.41 -6.23
C GLU A 39 9.76 17.98 -5.74
N CYS A 40 8.63 17.31 -5.86
CA CYS A 40 8.49 15.91 -5.49
C CYS A 40 7.70 15.18 -6.55
N ARG A 41 8.21 14.05 -6.96
CA ARG A 41 7.54 13.19 -7.91
C ARG A 41 7.59 11.76 -7.41
N ILE A 42 6.45 11.08 -7.47
CA ILE A 42 6.38 9.67 -7.14
C ILE A 42 6.92 8.89 -8.33
N GLU A 43 7.94 8.11 -8.09
CA GLU A 43 8.58 7.36 -9.15
C GLU A 43 8.01 5.95 -9.26
N THR A 44 7.94 5.25 -8.15
CA THR A 44 7.35 3.92 -8.11
C THR A 44 6.59 3.72 -6.81
N VAL A 45 5.51 2.97 -6.91
CA VAL A 45 4.77 2.48 -5.75
C VAL A 45 4.52 1.01 -5.97
N SER A 46 4.98 0.19 -5.05
CA SER A 46 4.78 -1.25 -5.10
C SER A 46 3.97 -1.70 -3.92
N VAL A 47 2.98 -2.53 -4.18
CA VAL A 47 2.13 -3.09 -3.14
C VAL A 47 2.13 -4.59 -3.28
N ASN A 48 2.49 -5.29 -2.23
CA ASN A 48 2.49 -6.74 -2.20
C ASN A 48 1.51 -7.21 -1.14
N THR A 49 0.67 -8.15 -1.53
CA THR A 49 -0.25 -8.78 -0.60
C THR A 49 0.09 -10.26 -0.52
N ASN A 50 0.28 -10.73 0.69
CA ASN A 50 0.54 -12.12 0.95
C ASN A 50 -0.53 -12.66 1.87
N ARG A 51 -1.06 -13.81 1.51
CA ARG A 51 -2.02 -14.48 2.35
C ARG A 51 -1.26 -15.24 3.42
N GLN A 52 -1.67 -15.08 4.66
CA GLN A 52 -1.04 -15.76 5.78
C GLN A 52 -2.03 -16.61 6.52
N GLN A 53 -1.58 -17.79 6.90
CA GLN A 53 -2.31 -18.67 7.79
C GLN A 53 -1.50 -18.82 9.06
N TYR A 54 -2.14 -18.51 10.17
CA TYR A 54 -1.45 -18.55 11.45
C TYR A 54 -1.71 -19.82 12.24
N GLY A 55 -2.25 -20.82 11.61
CA GLY A 55 -2.52 -22.09 12.26
C GLY A 55 -3.99 -22.40 12.27
N LEU A 56 -4.34 -23.54 12.89
CA LEU A 56 -5.70 -24.06 12.80
C LEU A 56 -6.71 -23.25 13.58
N GLN A 57 -6.28 -22.54 14.57
CA GLN A 57 -7.19 -21.81 15.45
C GLN A 57 -7.15 -20.31 15.25
N GLN A 58 -6.34 -19.84 14.33
CA GLN A 58 -6.22 -18.40 14.09
C GLN A 58 -6.84 -18.07 12.75
N PRO A 59 -7.48 -16.90 12.66
CA PRO A 59 -8.09 -16.51 11.42
C PRO A 59 -7.03 -16.24 10.35
N GLU A 60 -7.42 -16.49 9.13
CA GLU A 60 -6.58 -16.13 8.01
C GLU A 60 -6.52 -14.61 7.89
N GLY A 61 -5.38 -14.14 7.48
CA GLY A 61 -5.19 -12.73 7.26
C GLY A 61 -4.33 -12.49 6.05
N PHE A 62 -4.24 -11.25 5.67
CA PHE A 62 -3.35 -10.82 4.62
C PHE A 62 -2.26 -9.95 5.21
N ASN A 63 -1.06 -10.18 4.76
CA ASN A 63 0.04 -9.31 5.06
C ASN A 63 0.22 -8.40 3.86
N VAL A 64 0.11 -7.10 4.08
CA VAL A 64 0.24 -6.12 3.03
C VAL A 64 1.49 -5.30 3.28
N THR A 65 2.39 -5.32 2.32
CA THR A 65 3.59 -4.51 2.39
C THR A 65 3.61 -3.56 1.21
N GLY A 66 4.04 -2.35 1.48
CA GLY A 66 4.16 -1.36 0.44
C GLY A 66 5.53 -0.71 0.48
N SER A 67 6.01 -0.37 -0.68
CA SER A 67 7.23 0.42 -0.80
C SER A 67 7.01 1.48 -1.86
N MET A 68 7.67 2.61 -1.68
CA MET A 68 7.50 3.70 -2.62
C MET A 68 8.82 4.45 -2.75
N ASN A 69 9.08 4.90 -3.95
CA ASN A 69 10.25 5.68 -4.25
C ASN A 69 9.85 7.03 -4.80
N PHE A 70 10.49 8.05 -4.30
CA PHE A 70 10.24 9.42 -4.73
C PHE A 70 11.50 9.99 -5.32
N GLN A 71 11.32 10.85 -6.30
CA GLN A 71 12.40 11.69 -6.78
C GLN A 71 12.12 13.10 -6.35
N ILE A 72 13.05 13.69 -5.62
CA ILE A 72 12.88 15.04 -5.12
C ILE A 72 14.04 15.93 -5.55
N THR A 73 13.73 17.19 -5.68
CA THR A 73 14.73 18.25 -5.82
C THR A 73 14.74 19.01 -4.51
N LEU A 74 15.88 19.14 -3.90
CA LEU A 74 15.98 19.81 -2.62
C LEU A 74 15.85 21.32 -2.78
N LYS A 75 15.32 21.94 -1.76
CA LYS A 75 15.21 23.39 -1.73
C LYS A 75 16.56 24.06 -1.74
#